data_37f02e7ea9bbaacccd1d9d6fc4d17c5f
#
_entry.id   37f02e7ea9bbaacccd1d9d6fc4d17c5f
#
_cell.length_a   1.000
_cell.length_b   1.000
_cell.length_c   1.000
_cell.angle_alpha   90.00
_cell.angle_beta   90.00
_cell.angle_gamma   90.00
#
_symmetry.space_group_name_H-M   'P 1'
#
loop_
_entity.id
_entity.type
_entity.pdbx_description
1 polymer ?
#
loop_
_entity_poly.entity_id
_entity_poly.type
_entity_poly.pdbx_seq_one_letter_code
_entity_poly.pdbx_strand_id
1 'polypeptide(L)'
;MSKKYIRVALDAMGGDLAPAEPVKAAVEALEKRKVLHMTLVGKEEVIRAELEKYQYPEDRLEILDAREVIEMAESPVNAIRKKKDSSIVKGLRLVKEGTCDAFVTAGSTGATLAGGQLLVGRIRGIERPPLAPLLPTAKGPVLLVDCGANVDARASQLVQFAQMGSIYMKNMTGIENPRVALVNIGAEEEKGNALVKEVFPLLKACEGINFIGNIEAREIPEGAADVVVCDAFVGNVILKLYEGLATMLLKKIKAALMSTIPSKIGALLIKPALKGLLKEFNITSYGGAPMLGLRGLVVKTHGNSEAVEIRNAIEQCIQFKKKDINGQFVAQMGLGAQKEKALKDPAQESTAQESTAQEEKAQ
;
A
#
# COMPACT_ATOMS: atom_id res chain seq x y z
N MET A 1 -18.66 -26.55 11.17
CA MET A 1 -17.46 -25.91 10.56
C MET A 1 -17.38 -24.48 11.07
N SER A 2 -16.34 -24.12 11.83
CA SER A 2 -16.11 -22.76 12.30
C SER A 2 -15.98 -21.85 11.06
N LYS A 3 -16.79 -20.78 10.98
CA LYS A 3 -16.66 -19.76 9.91
C LYS A 3 -15.28 -19.15 10.02
N LYS A 4 -14.41 -19.41 9.06
CA LYS A 4 -13.08 -18.81 9.03
C LYS A 4 -13.22 -17.37 8.52
N TYR A 5 -13.25 -16.40 9.44
CA TYR A 5 -13.28 -14.98 9.11
C TYR A 5 -11.92 -14.51 8.57
N ILE A 6 -11.96 -13.52 7.69
CA ILE A 6 -10.80 -12.68 7.38
C ILE A 6 -10.78 -11.56 8.40
N ARG A 7 -9.70 -11.45 9.15
CA ARG A 7 -9.56 -10.53 10.28
C ARG A 7 -8.72 -9.33 9.88
N VAL A 8 -9.29 -8.14 9.98
CA VAL A 8 -8.61 -6.88 9.65
C VAL A 8 -8.58 -5.98 10.86
N ALA A 9 -7.40 -5.55 11.27
CA ALA A 9 -7.22 -4.50 12.24
C ALA A 9 -7.27 -3.14 11.54
N LEU A 10 -7.97 -2.16 12.13
CA LEU A 10 -8.09 -0.80 11.61
C LEU A 10 -7.69 0.19 12.70
N ASP A 11 -6.74 1.06 12.35
CA ASP A 11 -6.36 2.21 13.17
C ASP A 11 -7.52 3.22 13.22
N ALA A 12 -8.21 3.27 14.35
CA ALA A 12 -9.33 4.18 14.57
C ALA A 12 -8.91 5.60 14.97
N MET A 13 -7.61 5.81 15.27
CA MET A 13 -7.05 7.10 15.68
C MET A 13 -6.18 7.75 14.61
N GLY A 14 -5.91 7.06 13.51
CA GLY A 14 -5.04 7.54 12.45
C GLY A 14 -5.80 8.39 11.41
N GLY A 15 -5.17 9.52 11.02
CA GLY A 15 -5.70 10.43 10.00
C GLY A 15 -6.48 11.62 10.58
N ASP A 16 -6.75 12.59 9.69
CA ASP A 16 -7.32 13.89 10.05
C ASP A 16 -8.82 13.80 10.43
N LEU A 17 -9.49 12.73 9.96
CA LEU A 17 -10.93 12.50 10.13
C LEU A 17 -11.23 11.38 11.15
N ALA A 18 -10.24 10.96 11.92
CA ALA A 18 -10.41 9.97 12.98
C ALA A 18 -11.15 10.60 14.21
N PRO A 19 -11.98 9.82 14.93
CA PRO A 19 -12.32 8.42 14.68
C PRO A 19 -13.50 8.21 13.73
N ALA A 20 -14.19 9.28 13.30
CA ALA A 20 -15.49 9.20 12.63
C ALA A 20 -15.42 8.37 11.32
N GLU A 21 -14.51 8.71 10.41
CA GLU A 21 -14.44 8.02 9.12
C GLU A 21 -13.89 6.59 9.23
N PRO A 22 -12.86 6.26 10.05
CA PRO A 22 -12.47 4.88 10.30
C PRO A 22 -13.58 3.99 10.88
N VAL A 23 -14.29 4.47 11.89
CA VAL A 23 -15.39 3.70 12.51
C VAL A 23 -16.52 3.46 11.52
N LYS A 24 -16.95 4.51 10.80
CA LYS A 24 -17.95 4.41 9.73
C LYS A 24 -17.53 3.41 8.64
N ALA A 25 -16.27 3.45 8.22
CA ALA A 25 -15.73 2.52 7.21
C ALA A 25 -15.80 1.06 7.68
N ALA A 26 -15.47 0.79 8.95
CA ALA A 26 -15.56 -0.54 9.54
C ALA A 26 -16.99 -1.06 9.54
N VAL A 27 -17.96 -0.25 9.98
CA VAL A 27 -19.38 -0.62 9.99
C VAL A 27 -19.87 -0.92 8.57
N GLU A 28 -19.64 -0.02 7.61
CA GLU A 28 -20.05 -0.22 6.22
C GLU A 28 -19.38 -1.46 5.57
N ALA A 29 -18.13 -1.78 5.94
CA ALA A 29 -17.44 -2.98 5.46
C ALA A 29 -18.06 -4.26 6.03
N LEU A 30 -18.39 -4.27 7.32
CA LEU A 30 -19.04 -5.40 7.99
C LEU A 30 -20.44 -5.70 7.45
N GLU A 31 -21.21 -4.68 7.11
CA GLU A 31 -22.53 -4.84 6.46
C GLU A 31 -22.39 -5.52 5.10
N LYS A 32 -21.40 -5.11 4.29
CA LYS A 32 -21.19 -5.64 2.94
C LYS A 32 -20.53 -7.01 2.91
N ARG A 33 -19.71 -7.36 3.92
CA ARG A 33 -18.88 -8.58 3.91
C ARG A 33 -19.09 -9.46 5.13
N LYS A 34 -19.89 -10.51 4.96
CA LYS A 34 -20.17 -11.50 6.03
C LYS A 34 -18.95 -12.32 6.47
N VAL A 35 -17.90 -12.36 5.65
CA VAL A 35 -16.64 -13.07 5.95
C VAL A 35 -15.63 -12.23 6.72
N LEU A 36 -15.94 -10.96 6.97
CA LEU A 36 -15.06 -10.00 7.62
C LEU A 36 -15.28 -9.99 9.13
N HIS A 37 -14.19 -9.93 9.87
CA HIS A 37 -14.13 -9.58 11.29
C HIS A 37 -13.20 -8.40 11.47
N MET A 38 -13.64 -7.38 12.19
CA MET A 38 -12.89 -6.12 12.38
C MET A 38 -12.40 -5.99 13.82
N THR A 39 -11.15 -5.53 13.98
CA THR A 39 -10.61 -5.06 15.25
C THR A 39 -10.30 -3.57 15.11
N LEU A 40 -11.09 -2.71 15.75
CA LEU A 40 -10.81 -1.28 15.85
C LEU A 40 -9.74 -1.05 16.93
N VAL A 41 -8.66 -0.38 16.58
CA VAL A 41 -7.53 -0.14 17.49
C VAL A 41 -7.45 1.35 17.80
N GLY A 42 -7.61 1.72 19.08
CA GLY A 42 -7.59 3.13 19.52
C GLY A 42 -8.19 3.31 20.90
N LYS A 43 -8.43 4.55 21.29
CA LYS A 43 -9.04 4.86 22.59
C LYS A 43 -10.45 4.31 22.66
N GLU A 44 -10.68 3.32 23.53
CA GLU A 44 -11.92 2.56 23.61
C GLU A 44 -13.14 3.46 23.83
N GLU A 45 -13.06 4.43 24.74
CA GLU A 45 -14.16 5.35 25.05
C GLU A 45 -14.56 6.20 23.82
N VAL A 46 -13.58 6.62 23.02
CA VAL A 46 -13.79 7.43 21.81
C VAL A 46 -14.44 6.60 20.70
N ILE A 47 -13.97 5.35 20.53
CA ILE A 47 -14.49 4.42 19.53
C ILE A 47 -15.93 4.01 19.89
N ARG A 48 -16.22 3.72 21.16
CA ARG A 48 -17.57 3.35 21.62
C ARG A 48 -18.57 4.48 21.40
N ALA A 49 -18.21 5.71 21.75
CA ALA A 49 -19.06 6.89 21.53
C ALA A 49 -19.37 7.11 20.03
N GLU A 50 -18.43 6.80 19.15
CA GLU A 50 -18.67 6.89 17.70
C GLU A 50 -19.55 5.74 17.18
N LEU A 51 -19.36 4.51 17.69
CA LEU A 51 -20.14 3.33 17.34
C LEU A 51 -21.61 3.43 17.75
N GLU A 52 -21.96 4.18 18.80
CA GLU A 52 -23.35 4.43 19.23
C GLU A 52 -24.22 5.05 18.13
N LYS A 53 -23.60 5.67 17.11
CA LYS A 53 -24.30 6.28 15.96
C LYS A 53 -24.75 5.25 14.93
N TYR A 54 -24.32 3.99 15.04
CA TYR A 54 -24.49 2.97 14.02
C TYR A 54 -25.09 1.68 14.60
N GLN A 55 -25.75 0.92 13.70
CA GLN A 55 -26.06 -0.48 13.96
C GLN A 55 -25.01 -1.34 13.28
N TYR A 56 -24.45 -2.31 13.97
CA TYR A 56 -23.42 -3.20 13.42
C TYR A 56 -23.48 -4.59 14.07
N PRO A 57 -22.93 -5.63 13.43
CA PRO A 57 -22.88 -6.98 13.98
C PRO A 57 -21.80 -7.07 15.08
N GLU A 58 -22.23 -7.03 16.34
CA GLU A 58 -21.35 -7.03 17.52
C GLU A 58 -20.45 -8.28 17.59
N ASP A 59 -20.91 -9.42 17.09
CA ASP A 59 -20.16 -10.68 17.02
C ASP A 59 -18.97 -10.65 16.06
N ARG A 60 -18.84 -9.60 15.23
CA ARG A 60 -17.79 -9.45 14.22
C ARG A 60 -16.97 -8.17 14.33
N LEU A 61 -17.17 -7.40 15.40
CA LEU A 61 -16.40 -6.21 15.68
C LEU A 61 -15.93 -6.24 17.12
N GLU A 62 -14.62 -6.07 17.31
CA GLU A 62 -14.01 -5.93 18.63
C GLU A 62 -13.18 -4.64 18.70
N ILE A 63 -12.95 -4.15 19.90
CA ILE A 63 -12.12 -2.97 20.17
C ILE A 63 -10.89 -3.42 20.94
N LEU A 64 -9.71 -2.98 20.45
CA LEU A 64 -8.46 -3.09 21.19
C LEU A 64 -8.07 -1.69 21.67
N ASP A 65 -8.18 -1.46 22.99
CA ASP A 65 -7.80 -0.17 23.59
C ASP A 65 -6.33 0.16 23.31
N ALA A 66 -6.07 1.38 22.84
CA ALA A 66 -4.75 1.93 22.58
C ALA A 66 -4.77 3.44 22.88
N ARG A 67 -4.04 3.85 23.91
CA ARG A 67 -4.16 5.20 24.49
C ARG A 67 -3.23 6.23 23.88
N GLU A 68 -2.20 5.78 23.17
CA GLU A 68 -1.22 6.66 22.51
C GLU A 68 -1.53 6.80 21.02
N VAL A 69 -1.20 7.98 20.48
CA VAL A 69 -1.25 8.27 19.04
C VAL A 69 0.13 8.70 18.58
N ILE A 70 0.58 8.17 17.43
CA ILE A 70 1.81 8.63 16.78
C ILE A 70 1.44 9.74 15.80
N GLU A 71 1.97 10.94 16.07
CA GLU A 71 1.74 12.12 15.26
C GLU A 71 2.56 12.09 13.95
N MET A 72 2.12 12.86 12.94
CA MET A 72 2.79 12.89 11.62
C MET A 72 4.22 13.43 11.68
N ALA A 73 4.51 14.34 12.60
CA ALA A 73 5.82 14.99 12.73
C ALA A 73 6.83 14.22 13.60
N GLU A 74 6.42 13.11 14.22
CA GLU A 74 7.30 12.34 15.08
C GLU A 74 8.32 11.51 14.28
N SER A 75 9.53 11.35 14.85
CA SER A 75 10.55 10.46 14.29
C SER A 75 10.02 9.02 14.23
N PRO A 76 9.87 8.40 13.04
CA PRO A 76 9.14 7.15 12.86
C PRO A 76 9.65 6.00 13.73
N VAL A 77 10.96 5.73 13.68
CA VAL A 77 11.57 4.61 14.41
C VAL A 77 11.48 4.83 15.92
N ASN A 78 11.72 6.08 16.38
CA ASN A 78 11.63 6.40 17.80
C ASN A 78 10.20 6.29 18.31
N ALA A 79 9.20 6.73 17.53
CA ALA A 79 7.80 6.64 17.90
C ALA A 79 7.36 5.16 18.05
N ILE A 80 7.72 4.30 17.09
CA ILE A 80 7.43 2.85 17.15
C ILE A 80 8.09 2.18 18.36
N ARG A 81 9.30 2.60 18.75
CA ARG A 81 9.99 2.03 19.90
C ARG A 81 9.43 2.51 21.25
N LYS A 82 9.05 3.77 21.34
CA LYS A 82 8.60 4.41 22.60
C LYS A 82 7.11 4.25 22.85
N LYS A 83 6.25 4.51 21.85
CA LYS A 83 4.78 4.49 21.97
C LYS A 83 4.21 3.08 21.72
N LYS A 84 4.51 2.17 22.64
CA LYS A 84 4.08 0.76 22.52
C LYS A 84 2.57 0.57 22.67
N ASP A 85 1.88 1.53 23.27
CA ASP A 85 0.44 1.57 23.45
C ASP A 85 -0.29 2.39 22.37
N SER A 86 0.39 2.68 21.24
CA SER A 86 -0.23 3.37 20.13
C SER A 86 -1.05 2.44 19.23
N SER A 87 -2.08 3.00 18.59
CA SER A 87 -2.96 2.29 17.66
C SER A 87 -2.18 1.62 16.53
N ILE A 88 -1.17 2.30 15.96
CA ILE A 88 -0.29 1.76 14.91
C ILE A 88 0.50 0.56 15.44
N VAL A 89 1.16 0.68 16.60
CA VAL A 89 2.00 -0.40 17.14
C VAL A 89 1.16 -1.61 17.52
N LYS A 90 0.03 -1.41 18.19
CA LYS A 90 -0.88 -2.52 18.56
C LYS A 90 -1.47 -3.18 17.33
N GLY A 91 -1.95 -2.42 16.35
CA GLY A 91 -2.48 -2.96 15.09
C GLY A 91 -1.47 -3.79 14.32
N LEU A 92 -0.22 -3.32 14.21
CA LEU A 92 0.86 -4.08 13.57
C LEU A 92 1.23 -5.36 14.34
N ARG A 93 1.12 -5.35 15.68
CA ARG A 93 1.33 -6.56 16.51
C ARG A 93 0.26 -7.62 16.26
N LEU A 94 -1.01 -7.25 16.12
CA LEU A 94 -2.07 -8.20 15.77
C LEU A 94 -1.75 -8.94 14.46
N VAL A 95 -1.17 -8.24 13.48
CA VAL A 95 -0.74 -8.86 12.22
C VAL A 95 0.48 -9.76 12.43
N LYS A 96 1.49 -9.30 13.21
CA LYS A 96 2.67 -10.11 13.54
C LYS A 96 2.31 -11.43 14.21
N GLU A 97 1.36 -11.39 15.13
CA GLU A 97 0.91 -12.54 15.93
C GLU A 97 -0.04 -13.46 15.17
N GLY A 98 -0.48 -13.04 13.97
CA GLY A 98 -1.45 -13.78 13.15
C GLY A 98 -2.88 -13.72 13.68
N THR A 99 -3.15 -12.85 14.66
CA THR A 99 -4.50 -12.58 15.18
C THR A 99 -5.34 -11.87 14.12
N CYS A 100 -4.71 -10.94 13.36
CA CYS A 100 -5.30 -10.33 12.18
C CYS A 100 -4.48 -10.68 10.93
N ASP A 101 -5.17 -10.79 9.78
CA ASP A 101 -4.58 -11.04 8.46
C ASP A 101 -3.98 -9.77 7.86
N ALA A 102 -4.51 -8.60 8.22
CA ALA A 102 -4.09 -7.31 7.71
C ALA A 102 -4.31 -6.17 8.72
N PHE A 103 -3.60 -5.07 8.48
CA PHE A 103 -3.76 -3.80 9.21
C PHE A 103 -3.94 -2.65 8.22
N VAL A 104 -4.91 -1.79 8.48
CA VAL A 104 -5.21 -0.57 7.69
C VAL A 104 -5.02 0.66 8.58
N THR A 105 -4.34 1.69 8.08
CA THR A 105 -4.15 2.95 8.81
C THR A 105 -4.12 4.16 7.89
N ALA A 106 -4.73 5.26 8.32
CA ALA A 106 -4.57 6.59 7.75
C ALA A 106 -3.50 7.44 8.49
N GLY A 107 -2.89 6.91 9.57
CA GLY A 107 -1.91 7.60 10.41
C GLY A 107 -0.55 7.85 9.73
N SER A 108 0.49 8.10 10.52
CA SER A 108 1.84 8.45 10.04
C SER A 108 2.41 7.42 9.07
N THR A 109 2.73 7.86 7.84
CA THR A 109 3.32 6.99 6.81
C THR A 109 4.69 6.46 7.26
N GLY A 110 5.55 7.33 7.80
CA GLY A 110 6.86 6.92 8.29
C GLY A 110 6.76 5.87 9.40
N ALA A 111 5.86 6.07 10.38
CA ALA A 111 5.64 5.10 11.44
C ALA A 111 5.08 3.77 10.91
N THR A 112 4.17 3.82 9.94
CA THR A 112 3.61 2.62 9.30
C THR A 112 4.68 1.82 8.57
N LEU A 113 5.54 2.48 7.79
CA LEU A 113 6.66 1.86 7.07
C LEU A 113 7.68 1.24 8.03
N ALA A 114 8.15 2.02 9.02
CA ALA A 114 9.09 1.55 10.02
C ALA A 114 8.50 0.38 10.84
N GLY A 115 7.26 0.53 11.30
CA GLY A 115 6.57 -0.51 12.07
C GLY A 115 6.29 -1.78 11.26
N GLY A 116 5.91 -1.65 9.99
CA GLY A 116 5.73 -2.78 9.09
C GLY A 116 7.00 -3.61 8.96
N GLN A 117 8.15 -2.97 8.75
CA GLN A 117 9.44 -3.65 8.67
C GLN A 117 9.90 -4.23 10.02
N LEU A 118 9.82 -3.46 11.10
CA LEU A 118 10.37 -3.83 12.41
C LEU A 118 9.48 -4.79 13.19
N LEU A 119 8.15 -4.65 13.11
CA LEU A 119 7.21 -5.44 13.90
C LEU A 119 6.62 -6.61 13.10
N VAL A 120 5.97 -6.35 11.96
CA VAL A 120 5.38 -7.42 11.14
C VAL A 120 6.47 -8.29 10.53
N GLY A 121 7.50 -7.66 10.01
CA GLY A 121 8.62 -8.32 9.36
C GLY A 121 8.30 -8.77 7.93
N ARG A 122 9.37 -9.01 7.17
CA ARG A 122 9.31 -9.39 5.76
C ARG A 122 9.19 -10.90 5.56
N ILE A 123 8.65 -11.32 4.44
CA ILE A 123 8.73 -12.70 3.96
C ILE A 123 10.23 -13.05 3.76
N ARG A 124 10.64 -14.24 4.18
CA ARG A 124 12.04 -14.69 4.02
C ARG A 124 12.40 -14.71 2.52
N GLY A 125 13.54 -14.10 2.17
CA GLY A 125 14.01 -13.95 0.79
C GLY A 125 13.60 -12.61 0.14
N ILE A 126 12.68 -11.87 0.70
CA ILE A 126 12.41 -10.49 0.28
C ILE A 126 13.38 -9.56 1.00
N GLU A 127 14.14 -8.78 0.22
CA GLU A 127 15.14 -7.86 0.77
C GLU A 127 14.51 -6.66 1.44
N ARG A 128 13.57 -6.01 0.76
CA ARG A 128 12.88 -4.81 1.24
C ARG A 128 11.40 -4.81 0.81
N PRO A 129 10.45 -4.59 1.70
CA PRO A 129 9.05 -4.36 1.36
C PRO A 129 8.86 -2.96 0.73
N PRO A 130 8.35 -2.85 -0.50
CA PRO A 130 7.99 -1.57 -1.10
C PRO A 130 6.60 -1.10 -0.69
N LEU A 131 6.35 0.21 -0.82
CA LEU A 131 5.03 0.82 -0.77
C LEU A 131 4.50 0.99 -2.21
N ALA A 132 3.35 0.40 -2.53
CA ALA A 132 2.91 0.23 -3.91
C ALA A 132 1.47 0.73 -4.15
N PRO A 133 1.22 2.06 -4.24
CA PRO A 133 -0.09 2.60 -4.55
C PRO A 133 -0.52 2.29 -5.99
N LEU A 134 -1.86 2.21 -6.19
CA LEU A 134 -2.48 2.22 -7.49
C LEU A 134 -2.80 3.66 -7.92
N LEU A 135 -2.42 4.02 -9.14
CA LEU A 135 -2.74 5.31 -9.74
C LEU A 135 -3.75 5.11 -10.88
N PRO A 136 -4.73 6.02 -11.05
CA PRO A 136 -5.63 5.99 -12.19
C PRO A 136 -4.90 6.42 -13.47
N THR A 137 -5.21 5.75 -14.57
CA THR A 137 -4.73 6.12 -15.90
C THR A 137 -5.88 6.06 -16.90
N ALA A 138 -5.64 6.53 -18.13
CA ALA A 138 -6.64 6.46 -19.20
C ALA A 138 -7.10 5.04 -19.56
N LYS A 139 -6.33 4.00 -19.17
CA LYS A 139 -6.61 2.58 -19.49
C LYS A 139 -6.91 1.72 -18.26
N GLY A 140 -7.14 2.34 -17.09
CA GLY A 140 -7.34 1.64 -15.82
C GLY A 140 -6.22 1.91 -14.82
N PRO A 141 -6.15 1.17 -13.70
CA PRO A 141 -5.15 1.41 -12.67
C PRO A 141 -3.77 0.91 -13.08
N VAL A 142 -2.73 1.66 -12.71
CA VAL A 142 -1.32 1.24 -12.76
C VAL A 142 -0.76 1.14 -11.35
N LEU A 143 0.04 0.12 -11.08
CA LEU A 143 0.79 0.00 -9.82
C LEU A 143 2.11 0.74 -9.94
N LEU A 144 2.33 1.75 -9.09
CA LEU A 144 3.62 2.42 -8.98
C LEU A 144 4.39 1.85 -7.78
N VAL A 145 5.58 1.32 -8.01
CA VAL A 145 6.37 0.60 -7.00
C VAL A 145 7.88 0.85 -7.17
N ASP A 146 8.57 1.43 -6.17
CA ASP A 146 8.25 1.82 -4.80
C ASP A 146 7.86 3.31 -4.71
N CYS A 147 7.06 3.69 -3.69
CA CYS A 147 6.61 5.07 -3.50
C CYS A 147 6.91 5.66 -2.12
N GLY A 148 7.98 5.24 -1.45
CA GLY A 148 8.35 5.88 -0.18
C GLY A 148 8.99 5.00 0.88
N ALA A 149 9.19 3.71 0.62
CA ALA A 149 9.78 2.81 1.60
C ALA A 149 11.31 2.68 1.46
N ASN A 150 11.86 2.71 0.23
CA ASN A 150 13.27 2.42 -0.04
C ASN A 150 13.87 3.48 -0.98
N VAL A 151 14.38 4.57 -0.41
CA VAL A 151 14.92 5.73 -1.17
C VAL A 151 16.19 5.33 -1.92
N ASP A 152 17.10 4.60 -1.26
CA ASP A 152 18.33 4.09 -1.84
C ASP A 152 18.20 2.61 -2.18
N ALA A 153 17.31 2.28 -3.12
CA ALA A 153 17.07 0.91 -3.52
C ALA A 153 18.25 0.35 -4.34
N ARG A 154 18.51 -0.97 -4.19
CA ARG A 154 19.49 -1.71 -5.01
C ARG A 154 18.79 -2.35 -6.22
N ALA A 155 19.57 -2.68 -7.23
CA ALA A 155 19.05 -3.31 -8.45
C ALA A 155 18.25 -4.59 -8.16
N SER A 156 18.76 -5.48 -7.28
CA SER A 156 18.06 -6.70 -6.87
C SER A 156 16.68 -6.44 -6.24
N GLN A 157 16.55 -5.33 -5.51
CA GLN A 157 15.28 -4.94 -4.90
C GLN A 157 14.25 -4.49 -5.94
N LEU A 158 14.68 -3.72 -6.97
CA LEU A 158 13.79 -3.31 -8.06
C LEU A 158 13.30 -4.53 -8.86
N VAL A 159 14.12 -5.54 -9.05
CA VAL A 159 13.69 -6.81 -9.66
C VAL A 159 12.62 -7.49 -8.79
N GLN A 160 12.82 -7.57 -7.48
CA GLN A 160 11.80 -8.11 -6.58
C GLN A 160 10.51 -7.25 -6.60
N PHE A 161 10.61 -5.92 -6.69
CA PHE A 161 9.45 -5.03 -6.80
C PHE A 161 8.66 -5.31 -8.09
N ALA A 162 9.35 -5.52 -9.22
CA ALA A 162 8.74 -5.90 -10.48
C ALA A 162 7.97 -7.23 -10.37
N GLN A 163 8.58 -8.25 -9.78
CA GLN A 163 7.95 -9.56 -9.56
C GLN A 163 6.72 -9.46 -8.65
N MET A 164 6.86 -8.82 -7.47
CA MET A 164 5.75 -8.61 -6.55
C MET A 164 4.63 -7.78 -7.17
N GLY A 165 4.99 -6.73 -7.90
CA GLY A 165 4.03 -5.87 -8.61
C GLY A 165 3.25 -6.63 -9.67
N SER A 166 3.91 -7.46 -10.47
CA SER A 166 3.28 -8.30 -11.50
C SER A 166 2.28 -9.28 -10.86
N ILE A 167 2.70 -10.02 -9.83
CA ILE A 167 1.82 -10.96 -9.10
C ILE A 167 0.63 -10.23 -8.47
N TYR A 168 0.87 -9.07 -7.86
CA TYR A 168 -0.18 -8.26 -7.24
C TYR A 168 -1.19 -7.78 -8.27
N MET A 169 -0.76 -7.18 -9.39
CA MET A 169 -1.64 -6.68 -10.44
C MET A 169 -2.46 -7.79 -11.09
N LYS A 170 -1.84 -8.91 -11.43
CA LYS A 170 -2.56 -10.09 -11.94
C LYS A 170 -3.70 -10.48 -11.01
N ASN A 171 -3.45 -10.53 -9.72
CA ASN A 171 -4.44 -10.95 -8.75
C ASN A 171 -5.50 -9.88 -8.48
N MET A 172 -5.13 -8.61 -8.37
CA MET A 172 -6.07 -7.55 -7.97
C MET A 172 -6.94 -7.06 -9.13
N THR A 173 -6.40 -7.03 -10.35
CA THR A 173 -7.13 -6.52 -11.54
C THR A 173 -7.63 -7.59 -12.48
N GLY A 174 -7.06 -8.80 -12.43
CA GLY A 174 -7.37 -9.89 -13.36
C GLY A 174 -6.61 -9.82 -14.68
N ILE A 175 -5.63 -8.91 -14.83
CA ILE A 175 -4.75 -8.86 -15.99
C ILE A 175 -3.80 -10.05 -15.94
N GLU A 176 -3.95 -11.01 -16.87
CA GLU A 176 -3.20 -12.27 -16.83
C GLU A 176 -1.68 -12.09 -16.97
N ASN A 177 -1.23 -11.15 -17.80
CA ASN A 177 0.18 -10.86 -18.07
C ASN A 177 0.48 -9.37 -17.98
N PRO A 178 0.55 -8.80 -16.73
CA PRO A 178 0.74 -7.37 -16.53
C PRO A 178 2.03 -6.87 -17.18
N ARG A 179 1.94 -5.77 -17.92
CA ARG A 179 3.09 -5.10 -18.54
C ARG A 179 3.89 -4.38 -17.47
N VAL A 180 5.15 -4.76 -17.31
CA VAL A 180 6.08 -4.20 -16.33
C VAL A 180 7.04 -3.27 -17.04
N ALA A 181 7.16 -2.02 -16.58
CA ALA A 181 8.08 -1.04 -17.13
C ALA A 181 8.97 -0.43 -16.04
N LEU A 182 10.17 0.00 -16.42
CA LEU A 182 11.09 0.75 -15.56
C LEU A 182 10.99 2.25 -15.88
N VAL A 183 10.83 3.08 -14.86
CA VAL A 183 10.83 4.54 -15.03
C VAL A 183 12.22 5.02 -15.45
N ASN A 184 12.27 5.79 -16.51
CA ASN A 184 13.51 6.37 -17.03
C ASN A 184 13.27 7.78 -17.61
N ILE A 185 14.35 8.44 -18.03
CA ILE A 185 14.36 9.75 -18.70
C ILE A 185 14.22 9.64 -20.22
N GLY A 186 14.08 8.43 -20.76
CA GLY A 186 13.88 8.11 -22.16
C GLY A 186 13.70 6.61 -22.33
N ALA A 187 13.20 6.20 -23.49
CA ALA A 187 12.89 4.79 -23.79
C ALA A 187 14.12 3.92 -24.08
N GLU A 188 15.25 4.54 -24.44
CA GLU A 188 16.47 3.85 -24.86
C GLU A 188 17.16 3.13 -23.68
N GLU A 189 17.73 1.95 -23.94
CA GLU A 189 18.36 1.09 -22.91
C GLU A 189 19.57 1.75 -22.23
N GLU A 190 20.32 2.57 -22.96
CA GLU A 190 21.54 3.24 -22.47
C GLU A 190 21.27 4.50 -21.63
N LYS A 191 20.04 5.01 -21.62
CA LYS A 191 19.69 6.18 -20.84
C LYS A 191 19.46 5.85 -19.36
N GLY A 192 19.53 6.87 -18.54
CA GLY A 192 19.24 6.80 -17.11
C GLY A 192 20.48 6.88 -16.22
N ASN A 193 20.22 6.86 -14.92
CA ASN A 193 21.26 6.86 -13.88
C ASN A 193 21.92 5.45 -13.75
N ALA A 194 22.88 5.34 -12.86
CA ALA A 194 23.60 4.08 -12.63
C ALA A 194 22.67 2.92 -12.24
N LEU A 195 21.70 3.19 -11.34
CA LEU A 195 20.74 2.19 -10.88
C LEU A 195 19.87 1.66 -12.04
N VAL A 196 19.32 2.56 -12.87
CA VAL A 196 18.46 2.17 -14.01
C VAL A 196 19.23 1.32 -15.00
N LYS A 197 20.50 1.69 -15.32
CA LYS A 197 21.38 0.94 -16.22
C LYS A 197 21.74 -0.44 -15.67
N GLU A 198 21.88 -0.58 -14.36
CA GLU A 198 22.12 -1.86 -13.69
C GLU A 198 20.86 -2.74 -13.67
N VAL A 199 19.68 -2.15 -13.42
CA VAL A 199 18.40 -2.85 -13.30
C VAL A 199 17.87 -3.35 -14.64
N PHE A 200 18.03 -2.58 -15.72
CA PHE A 200 17.42 -2.87 -17.01
C PHE A 200 17.75 -4.28 -17.52
N PRO A 201 19.04 -4.70 -17.64
CA PRO A 201 19.37 -6.06 -18.09
C PRO A 201 18.86 -7.14 -17.15
N LEU A 202 18.77 -6.88 -15.85
CA LEU A 202 18.24 -7.83 -14.87
C LEU A 202 16.74 -8.05 -15.06
N LEU A 203 15.98 -6.98 -15.31
CA LEU A 203 14.54 -7.08 -15.62
C LEU A 203 14.30 -7.77 -16.97
N LYS A 204 15.13 -7.49 -17.97
CA LYS A 204 15.04 -8.11 -19.30
C LYS A 204 15.30 -9.63 -19.24
N ALA A 205 16.17 -10.07 -18.33
CA ALA A 205 16.46 -11.48 -18.09
C ALA A 205 15.54 -12.15 -17.05
N CYS A 206 14.67 -11.38 -16.39
CA CYS A 206 13.83 -11.90 -15.31
C CYS A 206 12.66 -12.71 -15.87
N GLU A 207 12.66 -14.01 -15.62
CA GLU A 207 11.55 -14.88 -15.98
C GLU A 207 10.30 -14.59 -15.12
N GLY A 208 9.12 -14.85 -15.67
CA GLY A 208 7.84 -14.73 -14.95
C GLY A 208 7.27 -13.30 -14.87
N ILE A 209 7.89 -12.32 -15.51
CA ILE A 209 7.36 -10.98 -15.72
C ILE A 209 7.29 -10.61 -17.20
N ASN A 210 6.35 -9.77 -17.58
CA ASN A 210 6.24 -9.21 -18.93
C ASN A 210 6.92 -7.83 -18.95
N PHE A 211 8.25 -7.82 -18.97
CA PHE A 211 9.03 -6.58 -19.02
C PHE A 211 8.97 -5.97 -20.43
N ILE A 212 8.44 -4.74 -20.52
CA ILE A 212 8.26 -4.01 -21.80
C ILE A 212 9.31 -2.92 -22.04
N GLY A 213 10.32 -2.79 -21.17
CA GLY A 213 11.39 -1.80 -21.29
C GLY A 213 11.20 -0.57 -20.41
N ASN A 214 11.88 0.52 -20.78
CA ASN A 214 11.78 1.82 -20.12
C ASN A 214 10.52 2.60 -20.53
N ILE A 215 9.99 3.40 -19.62
CA ILE A 215 8.97 4.41 -19.92
C ILE A 215 9.34 5.77 -19.29
N GLU A 216 8.91 6.84 -19.92
CA GLU A 216 8.99 8.16 -19.34
C GLU A 216 7.78 8.42 -18.40
N ALA A 217 7.97 9.25 -17.37
CA ALA A 217 6.90 9.56 -16.40
C ALA A 217 5.63 10.14 -17.06
N ARG A 218 5.76 10.84 -18.21
CA ARG A 218 4.61 11.37 -18.96
C ARG A 218 3.69 10.31 -19.56
N GLU A 219 4.19 9.08 -19.72
CA GLU A 219 3.44 7.97 -20.32
C GLU A 219 2.61 7.21 -19.27
N ILE A 220 2.90 7.43 -17.98
CA ILE A 220 2.16 6.79 -16.87
C ILE A 220 0.66 7.14 -16.92
N PRO A 221 0.23 8.42 -17.03
CA PRO A 221 -1.20 8.77 -17.13
C PRO A 221 -1.92 8.17 -18.33
N GLU A 222 -1.18 7.83 -19.40
CA GLU A 222 -1.74 7.22 -20.61
C GLU A 222 -1.92 5.69 -20.49
N GLY A 223 -1.45 5.08 -19.40
CA GLY A 223 -1.52 3.64 -19.18
C GLY A 223 -0.59 2.86 -20.11
N ALA A 224 0.67 3.32 -20.26
CA ALA A 224 1.70 2.63 -21.04
C ALA A 224 2.08 1.27 -20.44
N ALA A 225 2.04 1.14 -19.11
CA ALA A 225 2.31 -0.09 -18.37
C ALA A 225 1.23 -0.37 -17.33
N ASP A 226 1.25 -1.57 -16.76
CA ASP A 226 0.35 -1.98 -15.66
C ASP A 226 1.09 -1.98 -14.31
N VAL A 227 2.43 -2.17 -14.35
CA VAL A 227 3.35 -2.04 -13.22
C VAL A 227 4.50 -1.12 -13.61
N VAL A 228 4.72 -0.08 -12.84
CA VAL A 228 5.77 0.92 -13.06
C VAL A 228 6.75 0.85 -11.90
N VAL A 229 7.98 0.44 -12.19
CA VAL A 229 9.04 0.16 -11.21
C VAL A 229 10.00 1.35 -11.12
N CYS A 230 10.33 1.76 -9.91
CA CYS A 230 11.33 2.77 -9.59
C CYS A 230 11.82 2.63 -8.14
N ASP A 231 12.85 3.38 -7.75
CA ASP A 231 13.15 3.61 -6.33
C ASP A 231 12.11 4.51 -5.67
N ALA A 232 12.11 4.55 -4.34
CA ALA A 232 11.11 5.29 -3.60
C ALA A 232 11.25 6.82 -3.72
N PHE A 233 12.43 7.35 -4.05
CA PHE A 233 12.57 8.78 -4.27
C PHE A 233 11.82 9.20 -5.54
N VAL A 234 12.11 8.53 -6.65
CA VAL A 234 11.44 8.78 -7.94
C VAL A 234 9.94 8.52 -7.82
N GLY A 235 9.53 7.39 -7.23
CA GLY A 235 8.13 7.05 -7.08
C GLY A 235 7.35 8.03 -6.21
N ASN A 236 7.93 8.51 -5.11
CA ASN A 236 7.28 9.51 -4.26
C ASN A 236 7.14 10.87 -4.97
N VAL A 237 8.14 11.28 -5.76
CA VAL A 237 8.07 12.49 -6.59
C VAL A 237 6.94 12.37 -7.60
N ILE A 238 6.86 11.26 -8.33
CA ILE A 238 5.78 10.99 -9.30
C ILE A 238 4.41 11.04 -8.60
N LEU A 239 4.26 10.29 -7.49
CA LEU A 239 3.01 10.22 -6.74
C LEU A 239 2.55 11.60 -6.28
N LYS A 240 3.42 12.37 -5.65
CA LYS A 240 3.08 13.71 -5.12
C LYS A 240 2.78 14.73 -6.22
N LEU A 241 3.50 14.67 -7.34
CA LEU A 241 3.19 15.50 -8.50
C LEU A 241 1.82 15.13 -9.09
N TYR A 242 1.55 13.83 -9.23
CA TYR A 242 0.27 13.31 -9.74
C TYR A 242 -0.92 13.77 -8.89
N GLU A 243 -0.83 13.61 -7.57
CA GLU A 243 -1.83 14.06 -6.60
C GLU A 243 -2.02 15.59 -6.64
N GLY A 244 -0.92 16.33 -6.68
CA GLY A 244 -0.93 17.80 -6.71
C GLY A 244 -1.57 18.35 -7.96
N LEU A 245 -1.19 17.82 -9.13
CA LEU A 245 -1.76 18.22 -10.43
C LEU A 245 -3.26 17.90 -10.50
N ALA A 246 -3.67 16.69 -10.12
CA ALA A 246 -5.09 16.30 -10.12
C ALA A 246 -5.91 17.25 -9.23
N THR A 247 -5.45 17.51 -8.02
CA THR A 247 -6.12 18.42 -7.07
C THR A 247 -6.21 19.84 -7.63
N MET A 248 -5.14 20.36 -8.20
CA MET A 248 -5.08 21.72 -8.78
C MET A 248 -6.03 21.83 -9.96
N LEU A 249 -6.01 20.89 -10.91
CA LEU A 249 -6.87 20.88 -12.09
C LEU A 249 -8.36 20.82 -11.70
N LEU A 250 -8.73 19.94 -10.77
CA LEU A 250 -10.12 19.84 -10.30
C LEU A 250 -10.60 21.13 -9.62
N LYS A 251 -9.75 21.78 -8.81
CA LYS A 251 -10.07 23.10 -8.23
C LYS A 251 -10.26 24.16 -9.31
N LYS A 252 -9.41 24.22 -10.33
CA LYS A 252 -9.50 25.18 -11.45
C LYS A 252 -10.74 24.94 -12.29
N ILE A 253 -11.04 23.69 -12.64
CA ILE A 253 -12.26 23.32 -13.38
C ILE A 253 -13.50 23.73 -12.59
N LYS A 254 -13.57 23.40 -11.29
CA LYS A 254 -14.68 23.79 -10.42
C LYS A 254 -14.85 25.32 -10.38
N ALA A 255 -13.75 26.06 -10.20
CA ALA A 255 -13.79 27.53 -10.18
C ALA A 255 -14.32 28.10 -11.51
N ALA A 256 -13.86 27.60 -12.66
CA ALA A 256 -14.32 28.00 -13.97
C ALA A 256 -15.83 27.74 -14.18
N LEU A 257 -16.28 26.53 -13.81
CA LEU A 257 -17.69 26.14 -13.90
C LEU A 257 -18.60 26.98 -12.98
N MET A 258 -18.07 27.53 -11.90
CA MET A 258 -18.83 28.35 -10.94
C MET A 258 -18.65 29.86 -11.14
N SER A 259 -17.94 30.30 -12.18
CA SER A 259 -17.55 31.71 -12.37
C SER A 259 -18.70 32.61 -12.83
N THR A 260 -19.60 32.11 -13.68
CA THR A 260 -20.71 32.89 -14.27
C THR A 260 -22.03 32.13 -14.16
N ILE A 261 -23.17 32.84 -14.34
CA ILE A 261 -24.49 32.18 -14.33
C ILE A 261 -24.62 31.17 -15.48
N PRO A 262 -24.25 31.49 -16.74
CA PRO A 262 -24.28 30.51 -17.83
C PRO A 262 -23.40 29.29 -17.56
N SER A 263 -22.20 29.51 -17.02
CA SER A 263 -21.29 28.38 -16.65
C SER A 263 -21.89 27.47 -15.57
N LYS A 264 -22.58 28.03 -14.58
CA LYS A 264 -23.30 27.24 -13.54
C LYS A 264 -24.43 26.41 -14.13
N ILE A 265 -25.20 26.96 -15.08
CA ILE A 265 -26.26 26.21 -15.79
C ILE A 265 -25.62 25.08 -16.61
N GLY A 266 -24.56 25.38 -17.36
CA GLY A 266 -23.81 24.37 -18.11
C GLY A 266 -23.25 23.27 -17.20
N ALA A 267 -22.67 23.64 -16.04
CA ALA A 267 -22.16 22.68 -15.03
C ALA A 267 -23.26 21.74 -14.50
N LEU A 268 -24.47 22.25 -14.30
CA LEU A 268 -25.60 21.43 -13.88
C LEU A 268 -25.98 20.39 -14.95
N LEU A 269 -25.98 20.78 -16.23
CA LEU A 269 -26.29 19.89 -17.35
C LEU A 269 -25.23 18.77 -17.54
N ILE A 270 -23.94 19.11 -17.40
CA ILE A 270 -22.85 18.14 -17.58
C ILE A 270 -22.51 17.36 -16.31
N LYS A 271 -23.13 17.70 -15.16
CA LYS A 271 -22.83 17.06 -13.85
C LYS A 271 -22.86 15.55 -13.88
N PRO A 272 -23.81 14.84 -14.52
CA PRO A 272 -23.81 13.37 -14.57
C PRO A 272 -22.58 12.81 -15.30
N ALA A 273 -22.22 13.38 -16.47
CA ALA A 273 -21.06 12.96 -17.24
C ALA A 273 -19.74 13.24 -16.48
N LEU A 274 -19.63 14.42 -15.88
CA LEU A 274 -18.46 14.80 -15.08
C LEU A 274 -18.31 13.91 -13.86
N LYS A 275 -19.42 13.51 -13.21
CA LYS A 275 -19.38 12.56 -12.07
C LYS A 275 -18.88 11.17 -12.49
N GLY A 276 -19.25 10.70 -13.69
CA GLY A 276 -18.72 9.47 -14.27
C GLY A 276 -17.20 9.54 -14.44
N LEU A 277 -16.73 10.58 -15.14
CA LEU A 277 -15.30 10.82 -15.37
C LEU A 277 -14.51 10.91 -14.05
N LEU A 278 -14.99 11.71 -13.10
CA LEU A 278 -14.33 11.86 -11.80
C LEU A 278 -14.25 10.56 -11.02
N LYS A 279 -15.21 9.65 -11.20
CA LYS A 279 -15.18 8.33 -10.57
C LYS A 279 -14.09 7.44 -11.16
N GLU A 280 -13.81 7.53 -12.46
CA GLU A 280 -12.72 6.79 -13.12
C GLU A 280 -11.34 7.29 -12.66
N PHE A 281 -11.18 8.60 -12.50
CA PHE A 281 -9.93 9.23 -12.04
C PHE A 281 -9.78 9.26 -10.50
N ASN A 282 -10.71 8.68 -9.76
CA ASN A 282 -10.64 8.72 -8.31
C ASN A 282 -9.66 7.67 -7.79
N ILE A 283 -8.45 8.11 -7.39
CA ILE A 283 -7.40 7.31 -6.74
C ILE A 283 -7.98 6.52 -5.55
N THR A 284 -8.92 7.11 -4.84
CA THR A 284 -9.54 6.54 -3.63
C THR A 284 -10.39 5.29 -3.91
N SER A 285 -10.78 5.08 -5.18
CA SER A 285 -11.53 3.89 -5.61
C SER A 285 -10.72 2.59 -5.49
N TYR A 286 -9.40 2.68 -5.50
CA TYR A 286 -8.50 1.53 -5.49
C TYR A 286 -8.04 1.10 -4.09
N GLY A 287 -8.46 1.82 -3.04
CA GLY A 287 -8.05 1.56 -1.67
C GLY A 287 -6.80 2.34 -1.26
N GLY A 288 -5.95 1.73 -0.43
CA GLY A 288 -4.71 2.34 0.02
C GLY A 288 -3.48 1.81 -0.71
N ALA A 289 -2.31 2.29 -0.29
CA ALA A 289 -1.01 1.79 -0.73
C ALA A 289 -0.61 0.57 0.13
N PRO A 290 -0.56 -0.64 -0.42
CA PRO A 290 -0.10 -1.82 0.30
C PRO A 290 1.42 -1.81 0.43
N MET A 291 1.92 -2.33 1.56
CA MET A 291 3.31 -2.72 1.73
C MET A 291 3.45 -4.18 1.29
N LEU A 292 4.00 -4.41 0.11
CA LEU A 292 4.16 -5.75 -0.44
C LEU A 292 5.36 -6.46 0.20
N GLY A 293 5.27 -7.79 0.34
CA GLY A 293 6.37 -8.60 0.86
C GLY A 293 6.54 -8.64 2.38
N LEU A 294 5.63 -8.07 3.14
CA LEU A 294 5.51 -8.31 4.59
C LEU A 294 4.82 -9.67 4.85
N ARG A 295 5.07 -10.28 6.02
CA ARG A 295 4.41 -11.55 6.42
C ARG A 295 2.88 -11.44 6.54
N GLY A 296 2.36 -10.24 6.78
CA GLY A 296 0.94 -9.92 6.76
C GLY A 296 0.74 -8.56 6.11
N LEU A 297 -0.40 -8.33 5.50
CA LEU A 297 -0.66 -7.11 4.73
C LEU A 297 -0.79 -5.88 5.63
N VAL A 298 -0.09 -4.82 5.28
CA VAL A 298 -0.26 -3.48 5.85
C VAL A 298 -0.64 -2.54 4.72
N VAL A 299 -1.75 -1.83 4.89
CA VAL A 299 -2.26 -0.87 3.89
C VAL A 299 -2.30 0.52 4.50
N LYS A 300 -1.64 1.46 3.82
CA LYS A 300 -1.62 2.87 4.18
C LYS A 300 -2.60 3.65 3.30
N THR A 301 -3.56 4.35 3.90
CA THR A 301 -4.46 5.29 3.22
C THR A 301 -4.01 6.73 3.45
N HIS A 302 -4.57 7.70 2.74
CA HIS A 302 -4.26 9.10 2.97
C HIS A 302 -4.71 9.58 4.35
N GLY A 303 -4.04 10.64 4.89
CA GLY A 303 -4.41 11.22 6.18
C GLY A 303 -5.83 11.79 6.20
N ASN A 304 -6.30 12.32 5.08
CA ASN A 304 -7.64 12.88 4.90
C ASN A 304 -8.64 11.88 4.28
N SER A 305 -8.36 10.57 4.35
CA SER A 305 -9.25 9.54 3.79
C SER A 305 -10.61 9.53 4.44
N GLU A 306 -11.65 9.53 3.62
CA GLU A 306 -13.03 9.31 4.03
C GLU A 306 -13.35 7.81 4.16
N ALA A 307 -14.51 7.48 4.72
CA ALA A 307 -14.94 6.09 4.95
C ALA A 307 -14.94 5.22 3.69
N VAL A 308 -15.24 5.80 2.54
CA VAL A 308 -15.24 5.07 1.25
C VAL A 308 -13.85 4.55 0.91
N GLU A 309 -12.83 5.36 1.10
CA GLU A 309 -11.42 5.00 0.82
C GLU A 309 -10.91 3.93 1.78
N ILE A 310 -11.15 4.14 3.07
CA ILE A 310 -10.77 3.18 4.11
C ILE A 310 -11.49 1.83 3.88
N ARG A 311 -12.77 1.86 3.52
CA ARG A 311 -13.52 0.65 3.17
C ARG A 311 -12.93 -0.06 1.95
N ASN A 312 -12.49 0.68 0.93
CA ASN A 312 -11.84 0.09 -0.23
C ASN A 312 -10.49 -0.53 0.15
N ALA A 313 -9.75 0.05 1.09
CA ALA A 313 -8.53 -0.55 1.64
C ALA A 313 -8.83 -1.84 2.42
N ILE A 314 -9.94 -1.90 3.17
CA ILE A 314 -10.40 -3.14 3.83
C ILE A 314 -10.76 -4.20 2.78
N GLU A 315 -11.47 -3.83 1.70
CA GLU A 315 -11.78 -4.75 0.60
C GLU A 315 -10.52 -5.29 -0.08
N GLN A 316 -9.51 -4.43 -0.28
CA GLN A 316 -8.19 -4.83 -0.78
C GLN A 316 -7.55 -5.90 0.13
N CYS A 317 -7.63 -5.73 1.45
CA CYS A 317 -7.15 -6.74 2.41
C CYS A 317 -7.88 -8.07 2.27
N ILE A 318 -9.21 -8.04 2.09
CA ILE A 318 -10.02 -9.24 1.88
C ILE A 318 -9.60 -9.98 0.61
N GLN A 319 -9.44 -9.26 -0.51
CA GLN A 319 -9.02 -9.87 -1.78
C GLN A 319 -7.60 -10.42 -1.70
N PHE A 320 -6.69 -9.68 -1.10
CA PHE A 320 -5.30 -10.10 -0.91
C PHE A 320 -5.22 -11.43 -0.16
N LYS A 321 -5.97 -11.55 0.94
CA LYS A 321 -6.02 -12.79 1.74
C LYS A 321 -6.69 -13.93 1.01
N LYS A 322 -7.84 -13.69 0.36
CA LYS A 322 -8.57 -14.74 -0.39
C LYS A 322 -7.75 -15.35 -1.50
N LYS A 323 -6.94 -14.54 -2.15
CA LYS A 323 -6.09 -14.98 -3.29
C LYS A 323 -4.73 -15.48 -2.85
N ASP A 324 -4.46 -15.50 -1.55
CA ASP A 324 -3.17 -15.92 -0.96
C ASP A 324 -1.95 -15.31 -1.67
N ILE A 325 -1.96 -13.98 -1.84
CA ILE A 325 -0.91 -13.29 -2.61
C ILE A 325 0.47 -13.48 -1.99
N ASN A 326 0.58 -13.53 -0.66
CA ASN A 326 1.85 -13.84 0.02
C ASN A 326 2.36 -15.26 -0.31
N GLY A 327 1.47 -16.25 -0.36
CA GLY A 327 1.82 -17.61 -0.81
C GLY A 327 2.31 -17.63 -2.25
N GLN A 328 1.69 -16.82 -3.13
CA GLN A 328 2.12 -16.68 -4.52
C GLN A 328 3.50 -16.00 -4.62
N PHE A 329 3.82 -14.99 -3.80
CA PHE A 329 5.17 -14.42 -3.74
C PHE A 329 6.21 -15.49 -3.41
N VAL A 330 5.94 -16.31 -2.38
CA VAL A 330 6.86 -17.39 -1.99
C VAL A 330 7.04 -18.41 -3.12
N ALA A 331 5.97 -18.83 -3.77
CA ALA A 331 5.99 -19.86 -4.80
C ALA A 331 6.63 -19.36 -6.11
N GLN A 332 6.18 -18.21 -6.63
CA GLN A 332 6.55 -17.72 -7.97
C GLN A 332 7.93 -17.03 -7.99
N MET A 333 8.36 -16.43 -6.88
CA MET A 333 9.69 -15.82 -6.77
C MET A 333 10.76 -16.83 -6.32
N GLY A 334 10.44 -18.11 -6.20
CA GLY A 334 11.39 -19.16 -5.79
C GLY A 334 11.91 -19.05 -4.36
N LEU A 335 11.23 -18.28 -3.48
CA LEU A 335 11.68 -18.00 -2.12
C LEU A 335 11.65 -19.27 -1.23
N GLY A 336 10.86 -20.28 -1.61
CA GLY A 336 10.78 -21.58 -0.91
C GLY A 336 12.04 -22.45 -1.10
N ALA A 337 12.65 -22.41 -2.29
CA ALA A 337 13.85 -23.21 -2.61
C ALA A 337 15.11 -22.76 -1.85
N GLN A 338 15.18 -21.51 -1.44
CA GLN A 338 16.26 -20.98 -0.60
C GLN A 338 16.25 -21.60 0.81
N LYS A 339 15.10 -22.06 1.29
CA LYS A 339 14.95 -22.74 2.59
C LYS A 339 15.65 -24.11 2.59
N GLU A 340 15.59 -24.85 1.49
CA GLU A 340 16.25 -26.16 1.35
C GLU A 340 17.77 -26.05 1.16
N LYS A 341 18.24 -25.00 0.46
CA LYS A 341 19.68 -24.74 0.30
C LYS A 341 20.34 -24.29 1.60
N ALA A 342 19.70 -23.39 2.36
CA ALA A 342 20.23 -22.91 3.65
C ALA A 342 20.24 -24.01 4.75
N LEU A 343 19.32 -24.97 4.68
CA LEU A 343 19.32 -26.14 5.57
C LEU A 343 20.41 -27.17 5.20
N LYS A 344 20.91 -27.16 3.96
CA LYS A 344 21.98 -28.04 3.49
C LYS A 344 23.38 -27.46 3.63
N ASP A 345 23.50 -26.15 3.93
CA ASP A 345 24.81 -25.50 4.12
C ASP A 345 24.80 -24.53 5.32
N PRO A 346 24.87 -25.07 6.57
CA PRO A 346 24.80 -24.26 7.79
C PRO A 346 26.03 -23.36 8.03
N ALA A 347 27.08 -23.47 7.21
CA ALA A 347 28.32 -22.72 7.43
C ALA A 347 28.25 -21.24 6.92
N GLN A 348 27.23 -20.86 6.12
CA GLN A 348 27.09 -19.49 5.62
C GLN A 348 26.20 -18.58 6.49
N GLU A 349 25.47 -19.13 7.46
CA GLU A 349 24.64 -18.30 8.36
C GLU A 349 25.47 -17.57 9.44
N SER A 350 26.65 -18.07 9.81
CA SER A 350 27.48 -17.42 10.84
C SER A 350 28.13 -16.11 10.36
N THR A 351 28.51 -16.05 9.09
CA THR A 351 29.17 -14.86 8.51
C THR A 351 28.19 -13.70 8.23
N ALA A 352 26.93 -13.98 7.93
CA ALA A 352 25.91 -12.95 7.69
C ALA A 352 25.40 -12.30 8.99
N GLN A 353 25.37 -13.06 10.09
CA GLN A 353 24.97 -12.54 11.41
C GLN A 353 26.08 -11.70 12.07
N GLU A 354 27.35 -12.03 11.85
CA GLU A 354 28.48 -11.26 12.36
C GLU A 354 28.65 -9.92 11.63
N SER A 355 28.35 -9.85 10.33
CA SER A 355 28.42 -8.57 9.57
C SER A 355 27.31 -7.61 9.99
N THR A 356 26.10 -8.10 10.28
CA THR A 356 24.97 -7.29 10.74
C THR A 356 25.18 -6.76 12.17
N ALA A 357 25.83 -7.55 13.02
CA ALA A 357 26.14 -7.18 14.40
C ALA A 357 27.32 -6.17 14.50
N GLN A 358 28.20 -6.14 13.50
CA GLN A 358 29.30 -5.15 13.43
C GLN A 358 28.83 -3.80 12.88
N GLU A 359 27.87 -3.77 11.94
CA GLU A 359 27.25 -2.54 11.45
C GLU A 359 26.34 -1.88 12.52
N GLU A 360 25.71 -2.66 13.41
CA GLU A 360 24.90 -2.11 14.52
C GLU A 360 25.75 -1.51 15.66
N LYS A 361 27.04 -1.87 15.76
CA LYS A 361 27.96 -1.29 16.77
C LYS A 361 28.72 -0.06 16.29
N ALA A 362 28.65 0.25 14.99
CA ALA A 362 29.34 1.39 14.38
C ALA A 362 28.42 2.62 14.12
N GLN A 363 27.16 2.54 14.54
CA GLN A 363 26.18 3.64 14.59
C GLN A 363 25.74 3.90 16.03
#